data_5692ca7f5185a43ba0ccfdd0c8d79a76
#
_entry.id   5692ca7f5185a43ba0ccfdd0c8d79a76
#
_cell.length_a   1.000
_cell.length_b   1.000
_cell.length_c   1.000
_cell.angle_alpha   90.00
_cell.angle_beta   90.00
_cell.angle_gamma   90.00
#
_symmetry.space_group_name_H-M   'P 1'
#
loop_
_entity.id
_entity.type
_entity.pdbx_description
1 polymer ?
#
loop_
_entity_poly.entity_id
_entity_poly.type
_entity_poly.pdbx_seq_one_letter_code
_entity_poly.pdbx_strand_id
1 'polypeptide(L)'
;MQVSFAPKRLQKPLVKVGDNHVARELLSPRGSRVVIGGDATANGLARSIVPGANTLFGPRGVCVANDKGSIFVSDTGHHRVMIWKNSPSNDHASADILIGQPDFSREGRNAKGDIGAATLNMPTGIAASNGILVVADAWNHRVLIWHGYPETSNRPADVVLGQADFDGGIANRGASLPRADTLNWCYGVAIENGKLIVCDTGNRRVLVWDSIPVENGAPADLVLGQRDFVTRDDNAGEPGGATGMRWPHGIAVAGRMLFISDAGNNRVMVWRSFPKLDGQPCDFVLGQNDFIGLDHNRASYYPTSSAMNMPYGLSIHDGLLVVTDTANSRLLGFELDGIAMDQPALALAGQPSFADKGDNRWRSAGRDSLCWPYSTASCGTALAIADSGNNRILFWEVAS
;
A
#
# COMPACT_ATOMS: atom_id res chain seq x y z
N MET A 1 1.38 39.61 32.74
CA MET A 1 1.38 39.99 31.32
C MET A 1 0.69 38.86 30.56
N GLN A 2 -0.56 39.06 30.18
CA GLN A 2 -1.35 38.05 29.43
C GLN A 2 -1.07 38.26 27.95
N VAL A 3 -0.36 37.34 27.33
CA VAL A 3 -0.12 37.38 25.89
C VAL A 3 -1.30 36.70 25.20
N SER A 4 -2.18 37.49 24.59
CA SER A 4 -3.27 37.00 23.75
C SER A 4 -2.74 36.75 22.35
N PHE A 5 -2.67 35.49 21.93
CA PHE A 5 -2.46 35.12 20.51
C PHE A 5 -3.84 35.14 19.82
N ALA A 6 -4.22 36.28 19.26
CA ALA A 6 -5.29 36.29 18.28
C ALA A 6 -4.72 35.68 16.99
N PRO A 7 -5.32 34.61 16.40
CA PRO A 7 -4.86 34.10 15.12
C PRO A 7 -5.04 35.21 14.08
N LYS A 8 -3.95 35.60 13.42
CA LYS A 8 -4.03 36.47 12.24
C LYS A 8 -4.95 35.77 11.24
N ARG A 9 -6.10 36.36 10.94
CA ARG A 9 -6.93 35.90 9.83
C ARG A 9 -6.05 35.82 8.58
N LEU A 10 -5.94 34.65 7.98
CA LEU A 10 -5.40 34.50 6.63
C LEU A 10 -6.21 35.45 5.71
N GLN A 11 -5.57 36.50 5.23
CA GLN A 11 -6.23 37.63 4.53
C GLN A 11 -6.66 37.29 3.10
N LYS A 12 -6.36 36.08 2.59
CA LYS A 12 -6.88 35.60 1.30
C LYS A 12 -7.39 34.17 1.49
N PRO A 13 -8.62 33.88 1.03
CA PRO A 13 -9.04 32.49 0.89
C PRO A 13 -8.05 31.79 -0.04
N LEU A 14 -7.63 30.58 0.32
CA LEU A 14 -6.86 29.72 -0.59
C LEU A 14 -7.69 29.53 -1.84
N VAL A 15 -7.24 30.10 -2.95
CA VAL A 15 -7.92 29.96 -4.24
C VAL A 15 -7.76 28.51 -4.68
N LYS A 16 -8.88 27.81 -4.82
CA LYS A 16 -8.91 26.48 -5.43
C LYS A 16 -8.45 26.64 -6.88
N VAL A 17 -7.29 26.11 -7.22
CA VAL A 17 -6.82 26.09 -8.61
C VAL A 17 -7.80 25.22 -9.39
N GLY A 18 -8.46 25.79 -10.39
CA GLY A 18 -9.44 25.06 -11.20
C GLY A 18 -8.72 23.95 -11.99
N ASP A 19 -9.04 22.71 -11.70
CA ASP A 19 -8.74 21.61 -12.60
C ASP A 19 -9.90 21.48 -13.57
N ASN A 20 -9.65 21.73 -14.85
CA ASN A 20 -10.67 21.69 -15.90
C ASN A 20 -10.98 20.25 -16.38
N HIS A 21 -10.26 19.25 -15.87
CA HIS A 21 -10.53 17.85 -16.18
C HIS A 21 -11.80 17.40 -15.46
N VAL A 22 -12.76 16.91 -16.24
CA VAL A 22 -13.96 16.27 -15.69
C VAL A 22 -13.61 14.84 -15.30
N ALA A 23 -13.75 14.52 -14.02
CA ALA A 23 -13.50 13.18 -13.52
C ALA A 23 -14.57 12.20 -14.05
N ARG A 24 -14.11 11.07 -14.62
CA ARG A 24 -14.94 9.89 -14.78
C ARG A 24 -15.07 9.21 -13.41
N GLU A 25 -16.24 8.65 -13.11
CA GLU A 25 -16.42 7.82 -11.92
C GLU A 25 -15.52 6.59 -12.02
N LEU A 26 -14.64 6.39 -11.05
CA LEU A 26 -13.83 5.16 -10.95
C LEU A 26 -14.65 4.02 -10.33
N LEU A 27 -15.45 4.36 -9.32
CA LEU A 27 -16.25 3.40 -8.56
C LEU A 27 -17.72 3.81 -8.59
N SER A 28 -18.61 2.85 -8.38
CA SER A 28 -20.06 3.06 -8.39
C SER A 28 -20.48 4.20 -7.42
N PRO A 29 -21.27 5.17 -7.85
CA PRO A 29 -21.75 6.24 -6.98
C PRO A 29 -22.69 5.75 -5.86
N ARG A 30 -23.12 4.48 -5.90
CA ARG A 30 -23.92 3.85 -4.83
C ARG A 30 -23.08 3.51 -3.59
N GLY A 31 -21.74 3.63 -3.67
CA GLY A 31 -20.83 3.23 -2.61
C GLY A 31 -20.51 1.74 -2.60
N SER A 32 -19.73 1.32 -1.62
CA SER A 32 -19.28 -0.07 -1.47
C SER A 32 -20.46 -1.02 -1.19
N ARG A 33 -20.40 -2.19 -1.83
CA ARG A 33 -21.40 -3.26 -1.65
C ARG A 33 -21.25 -3.95 -0.29
N VAL A 34 -20.01 -4.22 0.10
CA VAL A 34 -19.68 -4.90 1.35
C VAL A 34 -18.61 -4.11 2.12
N VAL A 35 -18.74 -4.07 3.43
CA VAL A 35 -17.80 -3.47 4.37
C VAL A 35 -17.41 -4.50 5.42
N ILE A 36 -16.13 -4.83 5.56
CA ILE A 36 -15.61 -5.63 6.67
C ILE A 36 -14.72 -4.77 7.57
N GLY A 37 -14.75 -5.02 8.88
CA GLY A 37 -14.10 -4.17 9.87
C GLY A 37 -14.99 -3.05 10.39
N GLY A 38 -14.48 -1.82 10.43
CA GLY A 38 -15.18 -0.63 10.92
C GLY A 38 -16.44 -0.30 10.11
N ASP A 39 -17.36 0.43 10.73
CA ASP A 39 -18.63 0.81 10.12
C ASP A 39 -18.90 2.31 10.29
N ALA A 40 -19.54 2.91 9.31
CA ALA A 40 -20.22 4.19 9.48
C ALA A 40 -21.51 3.94 10.27
N THR A 41 -21.47 4.09 11.57
CA THR A 41 -22.71 4.05 12.36
C THR A 41 -23.57 5.27 12.05
N ALA A 42 -24.89 5.12 12.11
CA ALA A 42 -25.83 6.21 11.92
C ALA A 42 -25.55 7.44 12.81
N ASN A 43 -24.77 7.27 13.87
CA ASN A 43 -24.41 8.32 14.85
C ASN A 43 -22.97 8.85 14.68
N GLY A 44 -22.24 8.46 13.63
CA GLY A 44 -20.86 8.90 13.40
C GLY A 44 -19.85 8.39 14.41
N LEU A 45 -20.22 7.45 15.27
CA LEU A 45 -19.31 6.82 16.22
C LEU A 45 -18.57 5.68 15.51
N ALA A 46 -17.24 5.68 15.63
CA ALA A 46 -16.43 4.56 15.16
C ALA A 46 -16.81 3.28 15.92
N ARG A 47 -16.81 2.13 15.22
CA ARG A 47 -16.92 0.83 15.88
C ARG A 47 -15.74 0.62 16.82
N SER A 48 -15.97 -0.23 17.80
CA SER A 48 -14.89 -0.70 18.68
C SER A 48 -13.76 -1.28 17.85
N ILE A 49 -12.53 -0.88 18.17
CA ILE A 49 -11.29 -1.47 17.66
C ILE A 49 -10.77 -2.60 18.55
N VAL A 50 -11.57 -3.06 19.51
CA VAL A 50 -11.23 -4.22 20.33
C VAL A 50 -11.08 -5.43 19.40
N PRO A 51 -9.97 -6.19 19.50
CA PRO A 51 -9.72 -7.30 18.61
C PRO A 51 -10.85 -8.33 18.62
N GLY A 52 -11.23 -8.78 17.43
CA GLY A 52 -12.26 -9.79 17.21
C GLY A 52 -12.15 -10.35 15.79
N ALA A 53 -12.90 -11.39 15.47
CA ALA A 53 -12.85 -12.01 14.15
C ALA A 53 -13.40 -11.13 13.02
N ASN A 54 -14.12 -10.06 13.34
CA ASN A 54 -14.72 -9.14 12.38
C ASN A 54 -14.33 -7.67 12.61
N THR A 55 -13.29 -7.41 13.40
CA THR A 55 -12.78 -6.05 13.62
C THR A 55 -11.40 -5.88 13.01
N LEU A 56 -11.10 -4.67 12.56
CA LEU A 56 -9.82 -4.25 11.98
C LEU A 56 -9.34 -2.96 12.66
N PHE A 57 -8.02 -2.78 12.71
CA PHE A 57 -7.41 -1.55 13.19
C PHE A 57 -6.29 -1.11 12.25
N GLY A 58 -6.55 -0.02 11.50
CA GLY A 58 -5.60 0.54 10.54
C GLY A 58 -5.07 -0.48 9.51
N PRO A 59 -5.94 -1.23 8.79
CA PRO A 59 -5.48 -2.22 7.83
C PRO A 59 -4.70 -1.53 6.70
N ARG A 60 -3.50 -2.02 6.35
CA ARG A 60 -2.64 -1.41 5.33
C ARG A 60 -2.44 -2.25 4.08
N GLY A 61 -2.73 -3.53 4.14
CA GLY A 61 -2.61 -4.43 3.00
C GLY A 61 -3.90 -5.19 2.77
N VAL A 62 -4.30 -5.32 1.51
CA VAL A 62 -5.36 -6.23 1.07
C VAL A 62 -4.93 -6.88 -0.23
N CYS A 63 -5.11 -8.19 -0.35
CA CYS A 63 -4.99 -8.88 -1.62
C CYS A 63 -6.07 -9.95 -1.77
N VAL A 64 -6.32 -10.31 -3.01
CA VAL A 64 -7.27 -11.34 -3.43
C VAL A 64 -6.49 -12.43 -4.16
N ALA A 65 -6.63 -13.67 -3.70
CA ALA A 65 -6.00 -14.80 -4.38
C ALA A 65 -6.66 -15.04 -5.74
N ASN A 66 -5.85 -15.06 -6.80
CA ASN A 66 -6.33 -15.24 -8.18
C ASN A 66 -6.97 -16.61 -8.44
N ASP A 67 -6.59 -17.62 -7.67
CA ASP A 67 -6.97 -19.03 -7.87
C ASP A 67 -8.19 -19.47 -7.06
N LYS A 68 -8.44 -18.87 -5.89
CA LYS A 68 -9.51 -19.29 -4.97
C LYS A 68 -10.45 -18.17 -4.53
N GLY A 69 -10.17 -16.91 -4.87
CA GLY A 69 -10.96 -15.75 -4.43
C GLY A 69 -10.87 -15.49 -2.92
N SER A 70 -9.90 -16.10 -2.23
CA SER A 70 -9.64 -15.84 -0.81
C SER A 70 -9.13 -14.42 -0.63
N ILE A 71 -9.53 -13.79 0.49
CA ILE A 71 -9.13 -12.43 0.85
C ILE A 71 -8.12 -12.48 1.99
N PHE A 72 -7.01 -11.78 1.83
CA PHE A 72 -5.98 -11.63 2.85
C PHE A 72 -5.84 -10.16 3.21
N VAL A 73 -5.86 -9.86 4.51
CA VAL A 73 -5.79 -8.48 5.02
C VAL A 73 -4.71 -8.38 6.08
N SER A 74 -3.76 -7.48 5.88
CA SER A 74 -2.84 -7.06 6.93
C SER A 74 -3.57 -6.11 7.88
N ASP A 75 -4.04 -6.63 9.00
CA ASP A 75 -4.65 -5.88 10.11
C ASP A 75 -3.53 -5.31 11.00
N THR A 76 -2.92 -4.26 10.46
CA THR A 76 -1.64 -3.71 10.89
C THR A 76 -1.62 -3.30 12.36
N GLY A 77 -2.66 -2.59 12.81
CA GLY A 77 -2.75 -2.09 14.19
C GLY A 77 -2.93 -3.20 15.23
N HIS A 78 -3.53 -4.33 14.86
CA HIS A 78 -3.64 -5.52 15.72
C HIS A 78 -2.47 -6.49 15.55
N HIS A 79 -1.47 -6.17 14.71
CA HIS A 79 -0.28 -6.99 14.45
C HIS A 79 -0.60 -8.40 13.97
N ARG A 80 -1.52 -8.53 13.00
CA ARG A 80 -2.01 -9.82 12.52
C ARG A 80 -2.40 -9.78 11.04
N VAL A 81 -2.52 -10.94 10.43
CA VAL A 81 -3.15 -11.13 9.12
C VAL A 81 -4.47 -11.87 9.32
N MET A 82 -5.52 -11.37 8.70
CA MET A 82 -6.86 -11.95 8.69
C MET A 82 -7.15 -12.54 7.32
N ILE A 83 -7.71 -13.74 7.26
CA ILE A 83 -7.97 -14.47 6.01
C ILE A 83 -9.43 -14.88 5.95
N TRP A 84 -10.10 -14.54 4.87
CA TRP A 84 -11.42 -15.04 4.48
C TRP A 84 -11.21 -16.04 3.34
N LYS A 85 -11.65 -17.29 3.52
CA LYS A 85 -11.52 -18.35 2.50
C LYS A 85 -12.30 -18.06 1.23
N ASN A 86 -13.35 -17.26 1.35
CA ASN A 86 -14.18 -16.80 0.23
C ASN A 86 -14.40 -15.29 0.34
N SER A 87 -14.61 -14.64 -0.79
CA SER A 87 -14.97 -13.21 -0.81
C SER A 87 -16.24 -12.97 0.02
N PRO A 88 -16.21 -12.06 1.01
CA PRO A 88 -17.37 -11.75 1.84
C PRO A 88 -18.54 -11.21 1.02
N SER A 89 -19.74 -11.73 1.29
CA SER A 89 -20.99 -11.26 0.67
C SER A 89 -21.83 -10.35 1.58
N ASN A 90 -21.51 -10.32 2.87
CA ASN A 90 -22.21 -9.55 3.89
C ASN A 90 -21.26 -8.64 4.65
N ASP A 91 -21.81 -7.54 5.15
CA ASP A 91 -21.08 -6.63 6.03
C ASP A 91 -20.63 -7.36 7.30
N HIS A 92 -19.47 -6.96 7.79
CA HIS A 92 -18.87 -7.44 9.03
C HIS A 92 -18.66 -8.95 9.11
N ALA A 93 -18.51 -9.62 7.96
CA ALA A 93 -18.15 -11.02 7.91
C ALA A 93 -16.89 -11.28 8.74
N SER A 94 -16.94 -12.31 9.58
CA SER A 94 -15.79 -12.76 10.37
C SER A 94 -14.78 -13.45 9.47
N ALA A 95 -13.49 -13.24 9.78
CA ALA A 95 -12.42 -13.99 9.15
C ALA A 95 -12.44 -15.46 9.61
N ASP A 96 -11.98 -16.34 8.72
CA ASP A 96 -11.90 -17.78 8.99
C ASP A 96 -10.58 -18.16 9.67
N ILE A 97 -9.50 -17.46 9.35
CA ILE A 97 -8.12 -17.80 9.73
C ILE A 97 -7.39 -16.56 10.18
N LEU A 98 -6.48 -16.75 11.13
CA LEU A 98 -5.65 -15.73 11.75
C LEU A 98 -4.19 -16.14 11.73
N ILE A 99 -3.27 -15.19 11.45
CA ILE A 99 -1.83 -15.35 11.62
C ILE A 99 -1.32 -14.17 12.47
N GLY A 100 -0.35 -14.43 13.35
CA GLY A 100 0.35 -13.40 14.12
C GLY A 100 -0.13 -13.21 15.55
N GLN A 101 -1.30 -13.77 15.91
CA GLN A 101 -1.85 -13.71 17.27
C GLN A 101 -2.38 -15.07 17.71
N PRO A 102 -2.38 -15.41 19.01
CA PRO A 102 -2.87 -16.71 19.51
C PRO A 102 -4.34 -16.99 19.14
N ASP A 103 -5.18 -15.95 19.20
CA ASP A 103 -6.60 -16.00 18.87
C ASP A 103 -7.10 -14.61 18.42
N PHE A 104 -8.35 -14.54 17.95
CA PHE A 104 -8.94 -13.30 17.41
C PHE A 104 -9.14 -12.19 18.46
N SER A 105 -9.13 -12.49 19.74
CA SER A 105 -9.32 -11.53 20.83
C SER A 105 -8.00 -10.91 21.32
N ARG A 106 -6.87 -11.33 20.77
CA ARG A 106 -5.54 -10.86 21.15
C ARG A 106 -4.95 -9.89 20.15
N GLU A 107 -4.05 -9.05 20.66
CA GLU A 107 -3.28 -8.06 19.90
C GLU A 107 -1.93 -7.82 20.54
N GLY A 108 -1.06 -7.17 19.80
CA GLY A 108 0.25 -6.70 20.26
C GLY A 108 1.38 -7.32 19.44
N ARG A 109 2.46 -6.56 19.35
CA ARG A 109 3.64 -6.96 18.59
C ARG A 109 4.10 -8.36 18.99
N ASN A 110 4.35 -9.21 17.99
CA ASN A 110 4.83 -10.57 18.18
C ASN A 110 4.00 -11.36 19.19
N ALA A 111 2.68 -11.15 19.23
CA ALA A 111 1.77 -11.77 20.20
C ALA A 111 2.16 -11.53 21.66
N LYS A 112 2.88 -10.43 21.97
CA LYS A 112 3.49 -10.09 23.28
C LYS A 112 4.55 -11.08 23.75
N GLY A 113 5.16 -11.83 22.83
CA GLY A 113 6.23 -12.78 23.04
C GLY A 113 7.46 -12.49 22.18
N ASP A 114 8.26 -13.52 21.96
CA ASP A 114 9.43 -13.47 21.11
C ASP A 114 9.08 -13.45 19.62
N ILE A 115 10.01 -12.99 18.80
CA ILE A 115 9.90 -13.05 17.35
C ILE A 115 10.00 -14.52 16.92
N GLY A 116 9.18 -14.94 15.97
CA GLY A 116 9.18 -16.31 15.46
C GLY A 116 8.42 -16.45 14.14
N ALA A 117 8.38 -17.65 13.56
CA ALA A 117 7.80 -17.91 12.26
C ALA A 117 6.28 -17.67 12.15
N ALA A 118 5.57 -17.62 13.28
CA ALA A 118 4.11 -17.40 13.33
C ALA A 118 3.73 -16.08 13.99
N THR A 119 4.67 -15.17 14.25
CA THR A 119 4.43 -13.88 14.91
C THR A 119 4.64 -12.71 13.95
N LEU A 120 3.95 -11.58 14.18
CA LEU A 120 3.99 -10.41 13.33
C LEU A 120 4.11 -9.12 14.16
N ASN A 121 4.75 -8.11 13.56
CA ASN A 121 4.85 -6.78 14.12
C ASN A 121 4.56 -5.72 13.03
N MET A 122 3.36 -5.14 13.06
CA MET A 122 2.89 -4.16 12.07
C MET A 122 3.00 -4.69 10.63
N PRO A 123 2.34 -5.82 10.27
CA PRO A 123 2.32 -6.30 8.89
C PRO A 123 1.69 -5.24 7.98
N THR A 124 2.25 -5.06 6.77
CA THR A 124 1.81 -4.03 5.82
C THR A 124 1.44 -4.65 4.47
N GLY A 125 2.36 -4.68 3.52
CA GLY A 125 2.11 -5.27 2.20
C GLY A 125 1.82 -6.77 2.29
N ILE A 126 0.91 -7.22 1.45
CA ILE A 126 0.50 -8.63 1.36
C ILE A 126 0.22 -8.99 -0.09
N ALA A 127 0.71 -10.13 -0.54
CA ALA A 127 0.48 -10.64 -1.87
C ALA A 127 0.20 -12.14 -1.85
N ALA A 128 -0.74 -12.58 -2.67
CA ALA A 128 -1.12 -13.99 -2.78
C ALA A 128 -1.30 -14.36 -4.25
N SER A 129 -0.57 -15.37 -4.71
CA SER A 129 -0.65 -15.87 -6.09
C SER A 129 -0.20 -17.31 -6.17
N ASN A 130 -0.93 -18.15 -6.92
CA ASN A 130 -0.57 -19.54 -7.21
C ASN A 130 -0.21 -20.36 -5.96
N GLY A 131 -0.98 -20.21 -4.88
CA GLY A 131 -0.73 -20.90 -3.63
C GLY A 131 0.39 -20.32 -2.76
N ILE A 132 1.05 -19.25 -3.18
CA ILE A 132 2.08 -18.56 -2.39
C ILE A 132 1.45 -17.35 -1.69
N LEU A 133 1.71 -17.20 -0.39
CA LEU A 133 1.39 -16.00 0.38
C LEU A 133 2.69 -15.33 0.82
N VAL A 134 2.77 -14.01 0.64
CA VAL A 134 3.91 -13.19 1.08
C VAL A 134 3.40 -12.03 1.92
N VAL A 135 4.02 -11.77 3.06
CA VAL A 135 3.67 -10.70 3.99
C VAL A 135 4.90 -9.89 4.36
N ALA A 136 4.83 -8.57 4.20
CA ALA A 136 5.81 -7.65 4.75
C ALA A 136 5.55 -7.47 6.26
N ASP A 137 6.40 -8.06 7.08
CA ASP A 137 6.40 -7.92 8.55
C ASP A 137 7.30 -6.72 8.92
N ALA A 138 6.75 -5.52 8.66
CA ALA A 138 7.50 -4.28 8.49
C ALA A 138 8.37 -3.89 9.69
N TRP A 139 7.87 -4.04 10.90
CA TRP A 139 8.60 -3.63 12.11
C TRP A 139 9.48 -4.73 12.71
N ASN A 140 9.45 -5.93 12.13
CA ASN A 140 10.47 -6.95 12.30
C ASN A 140 11.48 -6.92 11.14
N HIS A 141 11.39 -5.94 10.23
CA HIS A 141 12.32 -5.74 9.13
C HIS A 141 12.56 -7.00 8.31
N ARG A 142 11.46 -7.70 7.96
CA ARG A 142 11.50 -8.99 7.25
C ARG A 142 10.27 -9.19 6.37
N VAL A 143 10.39 -10.10 5.44
CA VAL A 143 9.27 -10.64 4.65
C VAL A 143 9.11 -12.11 4.97
N LEU A 144 7.89 -12.54 5.21
CA LEU A 144 7.53 -13.94 5.47
C LEU A 144 6.83 -14.52 4.25
N ILE A 145 7.17 -15.77 3.90
CA ILE A 145 6.62 -16.50 2.75
C ILE A 145 6.03 -17.82 3.23
N TRP A 146 4.82 -18.13 2.76
CA TRP A 146 4.17 -19.43 2.90
C TRP A 146 4.03 -20.08 1.53
N HIS A 147 4.59 -21.28 1.38
CA HIS A 147 4.40 -22.18 0.25
C HIS A 147 3.12 -23.01 0.50
N GLY A 148 2.00 -22.54 0.02
CA GLY A 148 0.65 -22.98 0.35
C GLY A 148 -0.08 -21.97 1.24
N TYR A 149 -1.31 -21.59 0.87
CA TYR A 149 -2.11 -20.70 1.72
C TYR A 149 -2.39 -21.35 3.07
N PRO A 150 -2.27 -20.61 4.18
CA PRO A 150 -2.65 -21.14 5.49
C PRO A 150 -4.12 -21.61 5.52
N GLU A 151 -4.33 -22.86 5.92
CA GLU A 151 -5.68 -23.44 6.08
C GLU A 151 -6.09 -23.49 7.55
N THR A 152 -5.13 -23.27 8.46
CA THR A 152 -5.34 -23.19 9.91
C THR A 152 -4.67 -21.96 10.48
N SER A 153 -5.22 -21.43 11.57
CA SER A 153 -4.64 -20.28 12.25
C SER A 153 -3.22 -20.57 12.76
N ASN A 154 -2.39 -19.53 12.70
CA ASN A 154 -1.00 -19.54 13.15
C ASN A 154 -0.10 -20.60 12.50
N ARG A 155 -0.43 -21.02 11.26
CA ARG A 155 0.54 -21.79 10.48
C ARG A 155 1.84 -20.99 10.37
N PRO A 156 3.00 -21.54 10.81
CA PRO A 156 4.29 -20.86 10.67
C PRO A 156 4.62 -20.58 9.20
N ALA A 157 5.35 -19.50 8.93
CA ALA A 157 5.92 -19.24 7.62
C ALA A 157 7.00 -20.28 7.28
N ASP A 158 7.15 -20.53 5.99
CA ASP A 158 8.14 -21.51 5.47
C ASP A 158 9.50 -20.86 5.22
N VAL A 159 9.52 -19.53 4.87
CA VAL A 159 10.75 -18.80 4.56
C VAL A 159 10.68 -17.38 5.15
N VAL A 160 11.83 -16.88 5.59
CA VAL A 160 12.04 -15.49 6.00
C VAL A 160 13.13 -14.83 5.13
N LEU A 161 12.84 -13.61 4.65
CA LEU A 161 13.80 -12.75 3.94
C LEU A 161 14.11 -11.50 4.76
N GLY A 162 15.32 -10.95 4.57
CA GLY A 162 15.78 -9.77 5.30
C GLY A 162 16.46 -10.09 6.62
N GLN A 163 16.18 -11.27 7.19
CA GLN A 163 16.80 -11.81 8.39
C GLN A 163 17.46 -13.17 8.08
N ALA A 164 18.38 -13.65 8.91
CA ALA A 164 19.04 -14.94 8.72
C ALA A 164 18.13 -16.12 9.07
N ASP A 165 17.24 -15.90 10.05
CA ASP A 165 16.30 -16.87 10.60
C ASP A 165 15.03 -16.17 11.09
N PHE A 166 14.09 -16.94 11.62
CA PHE A 166 12.80 -16.43 12.09
C PHE A 166 12.87 -15.64 13.40
N ASP A 167 13.95 -15.72 14.14
CA ASP A 167 14.13 -15.04 15.43
C ASP A 167 14.72 -13.63 15.24
N GLY A 168 15.21 -13.33 14.02
CA GLY A 168 15.74 -12.02 13.64
C GLY A 168 14.65 -10.97 13.44
N GLY A 169 14.93 -9.71 13.85
CA GLY A 169 13.99 -8.58 13.70
C GLY A 169 14.67 -7.22 13.78
N ILE A 170 15.96 -7.14 13.46
CA ILE A 170 16.71 -5.88 13.51
C ILE A 170 16.98 -5.39 12.08
N ALA A 171 16.74 -4.07 11.84
CA ALA A 171 16.99 -3.42 10.56
C ALA A 171 18.40 -3.76 10.04
N ASN A 172 18.49 -4.21 8.79
CA ASN A 172 19.74 -4.60 8.15
C ASN A 172 20.58 -5.61 8.96
N ARG A 173 19.91 -6.44 9.78
CA ARG A 173 20.59 -7.38 10.72
C ARG A 173 21.60 -6.67 11.63
N GLY A 174 21.32 -5.41 12.02
CA GLY A 174 22.19 -4.58 12.86
C GLY A 174 23.36 -3.91 12.15
N ALA A 175 23.53 -4.11 10.84
CA ALA A 175 24.57 -3.43 10.07
C ALA A 175 24.15 -1.98 9.74
N SER A 176 25.14 -1.08 9.64
CA SER A 176 24.92 0.31 9.26
C SER A 176 24.54 0.47 7.78
N LEU A 177 25.03 -0.43 6.93
CA LEU A 177 24.73 -0.47 5.50
C LEU A 177 23.89 -1.70 5.16
N PRO A 178 22.98 -1.57 4.20
CA PRO A 178 22.20 -2.71 3.71
C PRO A 178 23.05 -3.64 2.83
N ARG A 179 22.51 -4.82 2.53
CA ARG A 179 23.04 -5.80 1.58
C ARG A 179 21.88 -6.39 0.78
N ALA A 180 22.19 -7.22 -0.22
CA ALA A 180 21.16 -7.90 -1.03
C ALA A 180 20.22 -8.81 -0.20
N ASP A 181 20.68 -9.30 0.96
CA ASP A 181 19.98 -10.21 1.85
C ASP A 181 19.39 -9.56 3.12
N THR A 182 19.36 -8.22 3.19
CA THR A 182 18.87 -7.48 4.36
C THR A 182 17.73 -6.53 4.01
N LEU A 183 16.85 -6.28 4.98
CA LEU A 183 15.72 -5.36 4.85
C LEU A 183 15.68 -4.35 6.01
N ASN A 184 15.06 -3.22 5.74
CA ASN A 184 14.76 -2.19 6.72
C ASN A 184 13.37 -1.62 6.46
N TRP A 185 12.42 -1.90 7.35
CA TRP A 185 11.07 -1.33 7.30
C TRP A 185 10.42 -1.52 5.92
N CYS A 186 10.34 -2.78 5.46
CA CYS A 186 9.72 -3.13 4.19
C CYS A 186 8.21 -2.90 4.23
N TYR A 187 7.66 -2.33 3.16
CA TYR A 187 6.23 -2.02 3.10
C TYR A 187 5.49 -2.83 2.05
N GLY A 188 5.71 -2.58 0.77
CA GLY A 188 5.01 -3.24 -0.32
C GLY A 188 5.65 -4.56 -0.71
N VAL A 189 4.84 -5.53 -1.08
CA VAL A 189 5.26 -6.79 -1.69
C VAL A 189 4.36 -7.12 -2.88
N ALA A 190 4.92 -7.73 -3.92
CA ALA A 190 4.17 -8.25 -5.06
C ALA A 190 4.76 -9.56 -5.56
N ILE A 191 3.89 -10.44 -6.04
CA ILE A 191 4.25 -11.68 -6.76
C ILE A 191 3.78 -11.49 -8.20
N GLU A 192 4.72 -11.35 -9.13
CA GLU A 192 4.40 -11.10 -10.52
C GLU A 192 5.29 -11.91 -11.46
N ASN A 193 4.68 -12.68 -12.35
CA ASN A 193 5.40 -13.50 -13.33
C ASN A 193 6.46 -14.43 -12.70
N GLY A 194 6.17 -14.99 -11.51
CA GLY A 194 7.07 -15.86 -10.75
C GLY A 194 8.17 -15.15 -10.00
N LYS A 195 8.24 -13.82 -10.07
CA LYS A 195 9.18 -12.97 -9.32
C LYS A 195 8.56 -12.49 -8.01
N LEU A 196 9.41 -12.27 -7.01
CA LEU A 196 9.05 -11.52 -5.81
C LEU A 196 9.65 -10.11 -5.89
N ILE A 197 8.83 -9.10 -5.62
CA ILE A 197 9.23 -7.70 -5.60
C ILE A 197 8.91 -7.14 -4.21
N VAL A 198 9.86 -6.46 -3.58
CA VAL A 198 9.72 -5.92 -2.22
C VAL A 198 10.16 -4.46 -2.16
N CYS A 199 9.30 -3.59 -1.65
CA CYS A 199 9.67 -2.23 -1.28
C CYS A 199 10.43 -2.25 0.05
N ASP A 200 11.74 -2.14 0.01
CA ASP A 200 12.64 -1.98 1.17
C ASP A 200 12.72 -0.49 1.55
N THR A 201 11.59 0.02 2.03
CA THR A 201 11.26 1.44 2.19
C THR A 201 12.27 2.19 3.05
N GLY A 202 12.70 1.61 4.17
CA GLY A 202 13.68 2.21 5.07
C GLY A 202 15.10 2.30 4.49
N ASN A 203 15.39 1.53 3.44
CA ASN A 203 16.62 1.63 2.65
C ASN A 203 16.39 2.36 1.31
N ARG A 204 15.21 2.93 1.06
CA ARG A 204 14.84 3.73 -0.12
C ARG A 204 15.08 3.01 -1.45
N ARG A 205 14.73 1.72 -1.49
CA ARG A 205 14.97 0.86 -2.65
C ARG A 205 13.85 -0.17 -2.83
N VAL A 206 13.83 -0.76 -4.00
CA VAL A 206 13.03 -1.93 -4.30
C VAL A 206 13.96 -3.09 -4.63
N LEU A 207 13.72 -4.24 -4.03
CA LEU A 207 14.46 -5.47 -4.27
C LEU A 207 13.61 -6.44 -5.08
N VAL A 208 14.24 -7.15 -6.01
CA VAL A 208 13.59 -8.16 -6.84
C VAL A 208 14.33 -9.48 -6.73
N TRP A 209 13.59 -10.56 -6.54
CA TRP A 209 14.05 -11.93 -6.69
C TRP A 209 13.45 -12.51 -7.97
N ASP A 210 14.26 -13.09 -8.83
CA ASP A 210 13.83 -13.64 -10.13
C ASP A 210 12.94 -14.89 -9.99
N SER A 211 12.91 -15.48 -8.81
CA SER A 211 11.98 -16.55 -8.42
C SER A 211 11.58 -16.41 -6.97
N ILE A 212 10.48 -17.06 -6.57
CA ILE A 212 10.06 -17.06 -5.16
C ILE A 212 11.08 -17.82 -4.33
N PRO A 213 11.74 -17.19 -3.34
CA PRO A 213 12.74 -17.84 -2.50
C PRO A 213 12.21 -19.02 -1.71
N VAL A 214 13.04 -20.06 -1.57
CA VAL A 214 12.76 -21.28 -0.80
C VAL A 214 13.70 -21.45 0.39
N GLU A 215 14.67 -20.54 0.55
CA GLU A 215 15.67 -20.56 1.64
C GLU A 215 15.62 -19.25 2.42
N ASN A 216 15.86 -19.34 3.74
CA ASN A 216 15.92 -18.16 4.59
C ASN A 216 17.09 -17.26 4.20
N GLY A 217 16.83 -15.95 4.25
CA GLY A 217 17.86 -14.94 3.99
C GLY A 217 18.39 -14.92 2.56
N ALA A 218 17.68 -15.50 1.60
CA ALA A 218 18.07 -15.48 0.18
C ALA A 218 18.33 -14.05 -0.29
N PRO A 219 19.48 -13.76 -0.96
CA PRO A 219 19.77 -12.43 -1.50
C PRO A 219 18.87 -12.11 -2.70
N ALA A 220 18.58 -10.82 -2.87
CA ALA A 220 17.88 -10.33 -4.06
C ALA A 220 18.81 -10.32 -5.28
N ASP A 221 18.21 -10.45 -6.47
CA ASP A 221 18.91 -10.49 -7.76
C ASP A 221 19.06 -9.10 -8.39
N LEU A 222 18.16 -8.14 -8.05
CA LEU A 222 18.12 -6.80 -8.63
C LEU A 222 17.73 -5.75 -7.60
N VAL A 223 18.33 -4.56 -7.67
CA VAL A 223 17.98 -3.39 -6.87
C VAL A 223 17.57 -2.20 -7.75
N LEU A 224 16.47 -1.53 -7.38
CA LEU A 224 16.02 -0.27 -7.98
C LEU A 224 15.93 0.82 -6.92
N GLY A 225 16.05 2.08 -7.31
CA GLY A 225 16.00 3.21 -6.38
C GLY A 225 17.34 3.56 -5.74
N GLN A 226 18.29 2.65 -5.83
CA GLN A 226 19.71 2.83 -5.44
C GLN A 226 20.59 2.27 -6.55
N ARG A 227 21.85 2.73 -6.63
CA ARG A 227 22.79 2.28 -7.66
C ARG A 227 23.34 0.87 -7.42
N ASP A 228 23.27 0.41 -6.17
CA ASP A 228 23.78 -0.87 -5.72
C ASP A 228 23.07 -1.34 -4.43
N PHE A 229 23.40 -2.53 -3.96
CA PHE A 229 22.80 -3.12 -2.76
C PHE A 229 23.28 -2.54 -1.44
N VAL A 230 24.33 -1.71 -1.42
CA VAL A 230 24.93 -1.17 -0.19
C VAL A 230 24.64 0.32 0.04
N THR A 231 24.10 1.01 -0.95
CA THR A 231 23.65 2.40 -0.81
C THR A 231 22.20 2.50 -0.32
N ARG A 232 21.88 3.61 0.38
CA ARG A 232 20.55 3.85 0.98
C ARG A 232 20.18 5.32 1.14
N ASP A 233 20.79 6.21 0.39
CA ASP A 233 20.53 7.63 0.49
C ASP A 233 19.17 8.02 -0.11
N ASP A 234 18.53 9.05 0.43
CA ASP A 234 17.33 9.61 -0.18
C ASP A 234 17.65 10.00 -1.64
N ASN A 235 16.78 9.57 -2.57
CA ASN A 235 16.94 9.82 -4.00
C ASN A 235 18.30 9.36 -4.58
N ALA A 236 18.89 8.29 -4.03
CA ALA A 236 20.22 7.80 -4.39
C ALA A 236 21.33 8.85 -4.24
N GLY A 237 21.16 9.83 -3.33
CA GLY A 237 22.09 10.92 -3.07
C GLY A 237 21.91 12.15 -3.95
N GLU A 238 20.87 12.18 -4.81
CA GLU A 238 20.57 13.29 -5.72
C GLU A 238 19.37 14.11 -5.23
N PRO A 239 19.19 15.37 -5.65
CA PRO A 239 18.02 16.18 -5.29
C PRO A 239 16.69 15.61 -5.80
N GLY A 240 16.72 14.80 -6.82
CA GLY A 240 15.62 14.13 -7.50
C GLY A 240 16.15 13.43 -8.75
N GLY A 241 15.31 12.74 -9.51
CA GLY A 241 15.75 12.09 -10.74
C GLY A 241 14.94 10.85 -11.10
N ALA A 242 15.34 10.19 -12.19
CA ALA A 242 14.69 9.00 -12.72
C ALA A 242 15.12 7.71 -11.99
N THR A 243 16.19 7.75 -11.19
CA THR A 243 16.76 6.55 -10.54
C THR A 243 16.35 6.44 -9.08
N GLY A 244 16.53 7.51 -8.30
CA GLY A 244 16.39 7.48 -6.85
C GLY A 244 14.96 7.47 -6.35
N MET A 245 14.75 6.88 -5.18
CA MET A 245 13.49 6.85 -4.44
C MET A 245 13.68 7.40 -3.03
N ARG A 246 12.55 7.80 -2.42
CA ARG A 246 12.56 8.22 -1.02
C ARG A 246 11.82 7.24 -0.11
N TRP A 247 10.56 6.95 -0.38
CA TRP A 247 9.76 5.98 0.36
C TRP A 247 8.94 5.11 -0.61
N PRO A 248 9.54 4.12 -1.28
CA PRO A 248 8.77 3.21 -2.12
C PRO A 248 7.79 2.39 -1.27
N HIS A 249 6.51 2.33 -1.68
CA HIS A 249 5.45 1.65 -0.93
C HIS A 249 4.66 0.66 -1.74
N GLY A 250 4.10 1.04 -2.87
CA GLY A 250 3.24 0.19 -3.69
C GLY A 250 3.94 -0.30 -4.95
N ILE A 251 3.52 -1.46 -5.42
CA ILE A 251 4.04 -2.13 -6.61
C ILE A 251 2.85 -2.58 -7.45
N ALA A 252 2.91 -2.34 -8.75
CA ALA A 252 2.00 -2.96 -9.70
C ALA A 252 2.76 -3.33 -10.99
N VAL A 253 2.31 -4.37 -11.67
CA VAL A 253 2.84 -4.78 -12.96
C VAL A 253 1.68 -4.93 -13.96
N ALA A 254 1.83 -4.35 -15.14
CA ALA A 254 0.88 -4.50 -16.24
C ALA A 254 1.62 -4.92 -17.50
N GLY A 255 1.45 -6.18 -17.90
CA GLY A 255 2.22 -6.77 -19.00
C GLY A 255 3.72 -6.74 -18.71
N ARG A 256 4.46 -5.86 -19.39
CA ARG A 256 5.90 -5.68 -19.16
C ARG A 256 6.22 -4.44 -18.33
N MET A 257 5.26 -3.58 -18.08
CA MET A 257 5.46 -2.34 -17.32
C MET A 257 5.52 -2.61 -15.82
N LEU A 258 6.45 -1.94 -15.15
CA LEU A 258 6.55 -1.90 -13.68
C LEU A 258 6.18 -0.50 -13.19
N PHE A 259 5.37 -0.43 -12.14
CA PHE A 259 4.96 0.77 -11.45
C PHE A 259 5.38 0.68 -9.99
N ILE A 260 6.05 1.71 -9.48
CA ILE A 260 6.44 1.83 -8.06
C ILE A 260 5.93 3.17 -7.52
N SER A 261 5.11 3.13 -6.48
CA SER A 261 4.75 4.35 -5.77
C SER A 261 5.92 4.82 -4.89
N ASP A 262 6.53 5.92 -5.27
CA ASP A 262 7.58 6.62 -4.52
C ASP A 262 6.90 7.70 -3.65
N ALA A 263 6.27 7.24 -2.56
CA ALA A 263 5.36 8.03 -1.74
C ALA A 263 6.02 9.25 -1.10
N GLY A 264 7.28 9.14 -0.71
CA GLY A 264 8.04 10.25 -0.13
C GLY A 264 8.34 11.38 -1.12
N ASN A 265 8.25 11.09 -2.41
CA ASN A 265 8.40 12.05 -3.50
C ASN A 265 7.07 12.34 -4.21
N ASN A 266 5.95 11.86 -3.67
CA ASN A 266 4.60 12.14 -4.16
C ASN A 266 4.40 11.82 -5.65
N ARG A 267 4.92 10.67 -6.10
CA ARG A 267 4.91 10.25 -7.50
C ARG A 267 4.81 8.74 -7.65
N VAL A 268 4.45 8.29 -8.84
CA VAL A 268 4.59 6.90 -9.29
C VAL A 268 5.68 6.85 -10.36
N MET A 269 6.70 6.04 -10.15
CA MET A 269 7.77 5.78 -11.12
C MET A 269 7.36 4.65 -12.05
N VAL A 270 7.61 4.80 -13.34
CA VAL A 270 7.13 3.85 -14.36
C VAL A 270 8.26 3.41 -15.28
N TRP A 271 8.44 2.11 -15.40
CA TRP A 271 9.29 1.45 -16.39
C TRP A 271 8.39 0.79 -17.45
N ARG A 272 8.58 1.14 -18.73
CA ARG A 272 7.82 0.55 -19.85
C ARG A 272 8.14 -0.92 -20.09
N SER A 273 9.30 -1.34 -19.64
CA SER A 273 9.74 -2.74 -19.63
C SER A 273 10.35 -3.06 -18.28
N PHE A 274 10.09 -4.27 -17.80
CA PHE A 274 10.63 -4.71 -16.50
C PHE A 274 12.16 -4.51 -16.49
N PRO A 275 12.69 -3.78 -15.48
CA PRO A 275 14.11 -3.43 -15.42
C PRO A 275 15.00 -4.66 -15.28
N LYS A 276 16.24 -4.58 -15.79
CA LYS A 276 17.21 -5.67 -15.82
C LYS A 276 18.57 -5.33 -15.22
N LEU A 277 18.78 -4.06 -14.89
CA LEU A 277 20.05 -3.56 -14.37
C LEU A 277 19.83 -2.86 -13.02
N ASP A 278 20.77 -3.05 -12.11
CA ASP A 278 20.78 -2.33 -10.85
C ASP A 278 20.73 -0.82 -11.09
N GLY A 279 19.91 -0.13 -10.30
CA GLY A 279 19.73 1.32 -10.42
C GLY A 279 19.17 1.78 -11.77
N GLN A 280 18.55 0.88 -12.56
CA GLN A 280 18.00 1.28 -13.87
C GLN A 280 17.00 2.43 -13.69
N PRO A 281 17.17 3.57 -14.41
CA PRO A 281 16.25 4.70 -14.32
C PRO A 281 14.87 4.32 -14.85
N CYS A 282 13.82 4.94 -14.29
CA CYS A 282 12.47 4.82 -14.84
C CYS A 282 12.33 5.66 -16.13
N ASP A 283 11.34 5.30 -16.96
CA ASP A 283 11.09 5.97 -18.23
C ASP A 283 10.32 7.28 -18.05
N PHE A 284 9.44 7.36 -17.05
CA PHE A 284 8.66 8.55 -16.73
C PHE A 284 8.03 8.44 -15.33
N VAL A 285 7.39 9.53 -14.87
CA VAL A 285 6.66 9.58 -13.60
C VAL A 285 5.24 10.12 -13.80
N LEU A 286 4.32 9.70 -12.90
CA LEU A 286 2.99 10.27 -12.72
C LEU A 286 2.96 11.02 -11.38
N GLY A 287 2.13 12.05 -11.26
CA GLY A 287 2.01 12.85 -10.04
C GLY A 287 2.89 14.09 -10.00
N GLN A 288 3.96 14.12 -10.81
CA GLN A 288 4.88 15.25 -10.97
C GLN A 288 5.05 15.61 -12.44
N ASN A 289 5.44 16.87 -12.74
CA ASN A 289 5.65 17.35 -14.11
C ASN A 289 6.87 16.71 -14.78
N ASP A 290 7.87 16.36 -13.96
CA ASP A 290 9.16 15.85 -14.38
C ASP A 290 9.79 14.99 -13.27
N PHE A 291 11.03 14.57 -13.46
CA PHE A 291 11.76 13.75 -12.48
C PHE A 291 12.27 14.54 -11.27
N ILE A 292 12.28 15.88 -11.30
CA ILE A 292 12.86 16.74 -10.26
C ILE A 292 11.77 17.25 -9.29
N GLY A 293 10.51 17.35 -9.75
CA GLY A 293 9.38 17.69 -8.90
C GLY A 293 9.11 16.61 -7.84
N LEU A 294 9.07 17.00 -6.55
CA LEU A 294 8.94 16.08 -5.43
C LEU A 294 7.87 16.52 -4.41
N ASP A 295 7.33 17.72 -4.57
CA ASP A 295 6.42 18.32 -3.59
C ASP A 295 5.02 17.69 -3.65
N HIS A 296 4.39 17.54 -2.48
CA HIS A 296 3.00 17.11 -2.40
C HIS A 296 2.09 18.06 -3.18
N ASN A 297 1.19 17.50 -3.95
CA ASN A 297 0.28 18.26 -4.82
C ASN A 297 1.00 19.32 -5.66
N ARG A 298 2.29 19.08 -6.04
CA ARG A 298 3.12 20.03 -6.80
C ARG A 298 3.22 21.40 -6.12
N ALA A 299 3.52 21.39 -4.81
CA ALA A 299 3.59 22.57 -3.93
C ALA A 299 2.25 23.32 -3.78
N SER A 300 1.12 22.70 -4.14
CA SER A 300 -0.20 23.28 -3.96
C SER A 300 -0.92 22.72 -2.73
N TYR A 301 -1.76 23.51 -2.09
CA TYR A 301 -2.65 23.02 -1.05
C TYR A 301 -3.73 22.08 -1.60
N TYR A 302 -4.31 22.44 -2.75
CA TYR A 302 -5.34 21.63 -3.42
C TYR A 302 -4.69 20.70 -4.47
N PRO A 303 -5.15 19.45 -4.57
CA PRO A 303 -4.70 18.54 -5.61
C PRO A 303 -5.30 18.87 -6.99
N THR A 304 -4.78 18.21 -8.01
CA THR A 304 -5.31 18.22 -9.38
C THR A 304 -5.39 16.79 -9.92
N SER A 305 -5.85 16.60 -11.15
CA SER A 305 -5.84 15.29 -11.83
C SER A 305 -4.43 14.73 -12.05
N SER A 306 -3.41 15.60 -12.13
CA SER A 306 -2.01 15.22 -12.38
C SER A 306 -1.11 15.32 -11.12
N ALA A 307 -1.67 15.56 -9.92
CA ALA A 307 -0.88 15.77 -8.71
C ALA A 307 -1.28 14.76 -7.62
N MET A 308 -0.32 14.37 -6.79
CA MET A 308 -0.53 13.39 -5.73
C MET A 308 0.06 13.86 -4.40
N ASN A 309 -0.41 13.25 -3.32
CA ASN A 309 0.13 13.42 -1.97
C ASN A 309 0.23 12.07 -1.27
N MET A 310 1.45 11.58 -1.09
CA MET A 310 1.77 10.29 -0.48
C MET A 310 0.98 9.13 -1.15
N PRO A 311 1.16 8.85 -2.44
CA PRO A 311 0.56 7.68 -3.06
C PRO A 311 1.16 6.42 -2.45
N TYR A 312 0.32 5.55 -1.83
CA TYR A 312 0.83 4.34 -1.21
C TYR A 312 0.55 3.09 -2.03
N GLY A 313 -0.69 2.76 -2.31
CA GLY A 313 -1.07 1.53 -2.99
C GLY A 313 -1.23 1.69 -4.49
N LEU A 314 -0.93 0.63 -5.21
CA LEU A 314 -1.11 0.49 -6.64
C LEU A 314 -1.83 -0.83 -6.93
N SER A 315 -2.74 -0.82 -7.90
CA SER A 315 -3.31 -2.04 -8.48
C SER A 315 -3.66 -1.83 -9.94
N ILE A 316 -3.80 -2.93 -10.67
CA ILE A 316 -4.27 -2.93 -12.05
C ILE A 316 -5.69 -3.47 -12.08
N HIS A 317 -6.60 -2.76 -12.76
CA HIS A 317 -7.96 -3.20 -12.98
C HIS A 317 -8.46 -2.74 -14.36
N ASP A 318 -8.85 -3.65 -15.21
CA ASP A 318 -9.48 -3.42 -16.53
C ASP A 318 -8.81 -2.31 -17.37
N GLY A 319 -7.49 -2.40 -17.55
CA GLY A 319 -6.72 -1.44 -18.33
C GLY A 319 -6.42 -0.12 -17.62
N LEU A 320 -6.78 0.01 -16.34
CA LEU A 320 -6.45 1.15 -15.49
C LEU A 320 -5.35 0.80 -14.49
N LEU A 321 -4.41 1.72 -14.30
CA LEU A 321 -3.61 1.80 -13.08
C LEU A 321 -4.42 2.56 -12.03
N VAL A 322 -4.78 1.91 -10.94
CA VAL A 322 -5.44 2.53 -9.79
C VAL A 322 -4.39 2.89 -8.74
N VAL A 323 -4.36 4.16 -8.34
CA VAL A 323 -3.43 4.71 -7.35
C VAL A 323 -4.20 5.16 -6.12
N THR A 324 -3.81 4.70 -4.93
CA THR A 324 -4.31 5.30 -3.68
C THR A 324 -3.55 6.59 -3.42
N ASP A 325 -4.16 7.73 -3.67
CA ASP A 325 -3.63 9.05 -3.33
C ASP A 325 -3.99 9.36 -1.86
N THR A 326 -3.25 8.71 -0.98
CA THR A 326 -3.61 8.43 0.42
C THR A 326 -3.86 9.69 1.23
N ALA A 327 -2.95 10.66 1.21
CA ALA A 327 -3.11 11.87 2.01
C ALA A 327 -4.14 12.87 1.43
N ASN A 328 -4.60 12.65 0.21
CA ASN A 328 -5.77 13.33 -0.35
C ASN A 328 -7.08 12.56 -0.15
N SER A 329 -7.02 11.35 0.46
CA SER A 329 -8.16 10.46 0.74
C SER A 329 -9.00 10.18 -0.51
N ARG A 330 -8.32 9.74 -1.61
CA ARG A 330 -8.97 9.45 -2.90
C ARG A 330 -8.24 8.33 -3.66
N LEU A 331 -8.92 7.78 -4.66
CA LEU A 331 -8.32 6.89 -5.67
C LEU A 331 -8.29 7.61 -7.01
N LEU A 332 -7.19 7.44 -7.74
CA LEU A 332 -6.98 7.93 -9.09
C LEU A 332 -6.87 6.77 -10.07
N GLY A 333 -7.57 6.83 -11.19
CA GLY A 333 -7.47 5.87 -12.30
C GLY A 333 -6.75 6.48 -13.50
N PHE A 334 -5.66 5.85 -13.93
CA PHE A 334 -4.88 6.24 -15.10
C PHE A 334 -5.05 5.17 -16.18
N GLU A 335 -5.41 5.57 -17.40
CA GLU A 335 -5.46 4.66 -18.53
C GLU A 335 -4.05 4.18 -18.89
N LEU A 336 -3.89 2.86 -19.03
CA LEU A 336 -2.59 2.26 -19.35
C LEU A 336 -2.21 2.42 -20.83
N ASP A 337 -3.21 2.48 -21.72
CA ASP A 337 -2.95 2.71 -23.13
C ASP A 337 -2.45 4.13 -23.36
N GLY A 338 -1.30 4.27 -23.99
CA GLY A 338 -0.67 5.56 -24.21
C GLY A 338 -0.11 6.25 -22.95
N ILE A 339 -0.02 5.55 -21.81
CA ILE A 339 0.47 6.15 -20.56
C ILE A 339 1.83 6.82 -20.69
N ALA A 340 1.96 8.05 -20.19
CA ALA A 340 3.13 8.91 -20.41
C ALA A 340 3.42 9.84 -19.22
N MET A 341 4.55 10.56 -19.32
CA MET A 341 4.96 11.58 -18.35
C MET A 341 3.82 12.58 -18.12
N ASP A 342 3.60 12.93 -16.85
CA ASP A 342 2.65 13.96 -16.43
C ASP A 342 1.18 13.71 -16.85
N GLN A 343 0.83 12.49 -17.22
CA GLN A 343 -0.54 12.17 -17.63
C GLN A 343 -1.53 12.47 -16.51
N PRO A 344 -2.63 13.20 -16.78
CA PRO A 344 -3.70 13.38 -15.82
C PRO A 344 -4.47 12.07 -15.60
N ALA A 345 -4.95 11.84 -14.38
CA ALA A 345 -5.89 10.77 -14.10
C ALA A 345 -7.20 11.01 -14.88
N LEU A 346 -7.77 9.94 -15.41
CA LEU A 346 -9.04 9.93 -16.10
C LEU A 346 -10.22 9.75 -15.13
N ALA A 347 -10.02 8.93 -14.10
CA ALA A 347 -11.07 8.50 -13.20
C ALA A 347 -10.72 8.79 -11.72
N LEU A 348 -11.79 9.00 -10.93
CA LEU A 348 -11.69 9.43 -9.53
C LEU A 348 -12.71 8.67 -8.67
N ALA A 349 -12.32 8.32 -7.44
CA ALA A 349 -13.24 7.92 -6.38
C ALA A 349 -12.83 8.50 -5.03
N GLY A 350 -13.78 8.59 -4.09
CA GLY A 350 -13.55 9.08 -2.74
C GLY A 350 -13.72 10.60 -2.58
N GLN A 351 -13.58 11.38 -3.65
CA GLN A 351 -13.77 12.85 -3.64
C GLN A 351 -14.73 13.31 -4.76
N PRO A 352 -15.39 14.47 -4.62
CA PRO A 352 -16.32 14.96 -5.64
C PRO A 352 -15.65 15.46 -6.94
N SER A 353 -14.42 15.96 -6.85
CA SER A 353 -13.63 16.44 -8.00
C SER A 353 -12.15 16.26 -7.79
N PHE A 354 -11.34 16.37 -8.85
CA PHE A 354 -9.88 16.30 -8.75
C PHE A 354 -9.26 17.39 -7.88
N ALA A 355 -9.94 18.50 -7.66
CA ALA A 355 -9.50 19.59 -6.81
C ALA A 355 -9.96 19.45 -5.34
N ASP A 356 -10.66 18.36 -5.01
CA ASP A 356 -11.11 18.09 -3.64
C ASP A 356 -10.19 17.09 -2.92
N LYS A 357 -10.14 17.24 -1.60
CA LYS A 357 -9.42 16.35 -0.68
C LYS A 357 -10.06 16.39 0.71
N GLY A 358 -9.65 15.48 1.55
CA GLY A 358 -10.04 15.45 2.96
C GLY A 358 -10.75 14.17 3.34
N ASP A 359 -10.50 13.77 4.58
CA ASP A 359 -10.98 12.53 5.15
C ASP A 359 -12.51 12.48 5.12
N ASN A 360 -13.04 11.45 4.49
CA ASN A 360 -14.50 11.26 4.35
C ASN A 360 -15.23 12.48 3.77
N ARG A 361 -14.56 13.28 2.91
CA ARG A 361 -15.15 14.55 2.37
C ARG A 361 -15.56 15.51 3.48
N TRP A 362 -14.80 15.52 4.59
CA TRP A 362 -15.08 16.29 5.81
C TRP A 362 -16.44 15.97 6.46
N ARG A 363 -16.90 14.70 6.35
CA ARG A 363 -18.14 14.19 6.93
C ARG A 363 -17.88 12.92 7.73
N SER A 364 -18.91 12.35 8.34
CA SER A 364 -18.86 10.99 8.86
C SER A 364 -18.56 9.98 7.75
N ALA A 365 -17.86 8.90 8.08
CA ALA A 365 -17.54 7.83 7.15
C ALA A 365 -18.83 7.25 6.54
N GLY A 366 -18.89 7.18 5.21
CA GLY A 366 -19.97 6.59 4.42
C GLY A 366 -19.46 5.43 3.56
N ARG A 367 -20.35 4.75 2.86
CA ARG A 367 -19.97 3.68 1.93
C ARG A 367 -19.25 4.19 0.67
N ASP A 368 -19.37 5.48 0.40
CA ASP A 368 -18.85 6.20 -0.77
C ASP A 368 -17.70 7.16 -0.43
N SER A 369 -17.17 7.10 0.77
CA SER A 369 -16.09 7.96 1.25
C SER A 369 -14.86 7.17 1.69
N LEU A 370 -13.70 7.83 1.73
CA LEU A 370 -12.41 7.26 2.07
C LEU A 370 -11.69 8.12 3.12
N CYS A 371 -10.91 7.45 3.95
CA CYS A 371 -9.97 8.09 4.89
C CYS A 371 -8.66 7.32 4.86
N TRP A 372 -7.61 7.95 4.30
CA TRP A 372 -6.29 7.33 4.20
C TRP A 372 -6.32 5.92 3.59
N PRO A 373 -6.79 5.74 2.34
CA PRO A 373 -6.73 4.45 1.67
C PRO A 373 -5.26 4.05 1.45
N TYR A 374 -4.84 2.86 1.91
CA TYR A 374 -3.45 2.41 1.84
C TYR A 374 -3.17 1.45 0.69
N SER A 375 -4.09 0.56 0.37
CA SER A 375 -3.93 -0.39 -0.73
C SER A 375 -5.25 -0.72 -1.38
N THR A 376 -5.17 -1.21 -2.61
CA THR A 376 -6.30 -1.75 -3.37
C THR A 376 -5.90 -3.07 -4.01
N ALA A 377 -6.88 -3.95 -4.23
CA ALA A 377 -6.73 -5.17 -5.00
C ALA A 377 -7.95 -5.40 -5.88
N SER A 378 -7.74 -5.87 -7.11
CA SER A 378 -8.83 -6.26 -8.01
C SER A 378 -9.57 -7.47 -7.45
N CYS A 379 -10.89 -7.44 -7.47
CA CYS A 379 -11.79 -8.49 -6.94
C CYS A 379 -12.99 -8.67 -7.87
N GLY A 380 -12.82 -9.39 -8.96
CA GLY A 380 -13.84 -9.50 -10.00
C GLY A 380 -14.17 -8.14 -10.61
N THR A 381 -15.43 -7.70 -10.54
CA THR A 381 -15.90 -6.39 -11.00
C THR A 381 -15.71 -5.27 -9.96
N ALA A 382 -15.11 -5.58 -8.81
CA ALA A 382 -14.92 -4.65 -7.70
C ALA A 382 -13.45 -4.44 -7.37
N LEU A 383 -13.16 -3.40 -6.59
CA LEU A 383 -11.92 -3.24 -5.85
C LEU A 383 -12.15 -3.55 -4.37
N ALA A 384 -11.24 -4.34 -3.79
CA ALA A 384 -11.06 -4.41 -2.35
C ALA A 384 -10.12 -3.27 -1.93
N ILE A 385 -10.55 -2.42 -1.00
CA ILE A 385 -9.83 -1.18 -0.63
C ILE A 385 -9.55 -1.20 0.87
N ALA A 386 -8.29 -1.13 1.26
CA ALA A 386 -7.89 -0.92 2.64
C ALA A 386 -8.08 0.57 3.02
N ASP A 387 -9.25 0.89 3.55
CA ASP A 387 -9.65 2.22 4.01
C ASP A 387 -9.20 2.39 5.47
N SER A 388 -7.89 2.58 5.63
CA SER A 388 -7.13 2.43 6.87
C SER A 388 -7.60 3.36 7.99
N GLY A 389 -7.83 4.64 7.65
CA GLY A 389 -8.28 5.64 8.63
C GLY A 389 -9.69 5.39 9.15
N ASN A 390 -10.48 4.58 8.45
CA ASN A 390 -11.81 4.14 8.89
C ASN A 390 -11.80 2.71 9.46
N ASN A 391 -10.64 2.06 9.61
CA ASN A 391 -10.49 0.71 10.18
C ASN A 391 -11.30 -0.36 9.44
N ARG A 392 -11.31 -0.33 8.09
CA ARG A 392 -12.19 -1.21 7.29
C ARG A 392 -11.59 -1.60 5.94
N ILE A 393 -12.13 -2.65 5.35
CA ILE A 393 -11.98 -2.97 3.94
C ILE A 393 -13.32 -2.76 3.25
N LEU A 394 -13.30 -2.07 2.12
CA LEU A 394 -14.46 -1.86 1.26
C LEU A 394 -14.37 -2.77 0.03
N PHE A 395 -15.46 -3.45 -0.32
CA PHE A 395 -15.63 -4.08 -1.62
C PHE A 395 -16.56 -3.17 -2.44
N TRP A 396 -15.99 -2.47 -3.39
CA TRP A 396 -16.67 -1.38 -4.11
C TRP A 396 -16.59 -1.62 -5.61
N GLU A 397 -17.76 -1.76 -6.24
CA GLU A 397 -17.87 -2.05 -7.67
C GLU A 397 -17.24 -0.93 -8.50
N VAL A 398 -16.49 -1.30 -9.53
CA VAL A 398 -15.96 -0.35 -10.52
C VAL A 398 -17.13 0.18 -11.34
N ALA A 399 -17.10 1.47 -11.68
CA ALA A 399 -18.14 2.08 -12.48
C ALA A 399 -18.14 1.52 -13.91
N SER A 400 -19.31 1.21 -14.44
CA SER A 400 -19.50 0.65 -15.79
C SER A 400 -19.40 1.73 -16.86
#